data_3920c892fff98b0386aaa76c9a7391a7
#
_entry.id   3920c892fff98b0386aaa76c9a7391a7
#
_cell.length_a   1.000
_cell.length_b   1.000
_cell.length_c   1.000
_cell.angle_alpha   90.00
_cell.angle_beta   90.00
_cell.angle_gamma   90.00
#
_symmetry.space_group_name_H-M   'P 1'
#
loop_
_entity.id
_entity.type
_entity.pdbx_description
1 polymer ?
#
loop_
_entity_poly.entity_id
_entity_poly.type
_entity_poly.pdbx_seq_one_letter_code
_entity_poly.pdbx_strand_id
1 'polypeptide(L)'
;MTRKGHFFMETYIEVLIESSGQEQSSFFIATLDKNGYTGFLEEINCLKAYIPVANFQPVVVAELCSSQGCSFSIKHIEPTNWNERWESSFHPVYVENFAVIRATFHAPVKEVTHEIIINPKMSFGTGHHATTFLMIQQMQKLELRNKRVLDFGTGTGILAILADKMGASYTLAIDNDRWSIENAKENLLLNHTAGVQLETAAYPPDNVQFDLIFANINRSVLLKFIPTLSKNLSVAGSVLISGFLKEDQDLLIQAAKDANLSMVTILHKDEWLSILFNKAGV
;
A
#
# COMPACT_ATOMS: atom_id res chain seq x y z
N MET A 1 4.92 -13.44 31.93
CA MET A 1 6.10 -12.57 32.05
C MET A 1 6.64 -12.33 30.63
N THR A 2 6.16 -11.28 29.99
CA THR A 2 6.57 -10.87 28.64
C THR A 2 7.76 -9.93 28.78
N ARG A 3 8.94 -10.38 28.32
CA ARG A 3 10.11 -9.52 28.19
C ARG A 3 9.83 -8.44 27.14
N LYS A 4 9.53 -7.23 27.57
CA LYS A 4 9.63 -6.04 26.72
C LYS A 4 11.12 -5.85 26.38
N GLY A 5 11.49 -6.20 25.16
CA GLY A 5 12.78 -5.83 24.61
C GLY A 5 12.83 -4.30 24.50
N HIS A 6 13.57 -3.66 25.38
CA HIS A 6 13.99 -2.27 25.17
C HIS A 6 14.99 -2.31 24.02
N PHE A 7 14.53 -1.98 22.81
CA PHE A 7 15.43 -1.52 21.77
C PHE A 7 15.99 -0.17 22.25
N PHE A 8 17.24 -0.17 22.72
CA PHE A 8 17.99 1.06 22.87
C PHE A 8 18.19 1.61 21.44
N MET A 9 17.44 2.63 21.07
CA MET A 9 17.72 3.38 19.84
C MET A 9 19.06 4.08 20.04
N GLU A 10 20.07 3.66 19.29
CA GLU A 10 21.37 4.32 19.31
C GLU A 10 21.21 5.76 18.82
N THR A 11 21.75 6.70 19.58
CA THR A 11 21.84 8.11 19.20
C THR A 11 23.04 8.26 18.27
N TYR A 12 22.88 8.98 17.18
CA TYR A 12 23.93 9.21 16.19
C TYR A 12 24.39 10.66 16.16
N ILE A 13 25.64 10.83 15.75
CA ILE A 13 26.21 12.12 15.32
C ILE A 13 26.21 12.14 13.79
N GLU A 14 25.66 13.18 13.20
CA GLU A 14 25.88 13.58 11.83
C GLU A 14 27.03 14.58 11.81
N VAL A 15 28.06 14.26 11.05
CA VAL A 15 29.15 15.17 10.74
C VAL A 15 29.00 15.62 9.29
N LEU A 16 28.75 16.90 9.09
CA LEU A 16 28.70 17.51 7.76
C LEU A 16 30.07 18.10 7.46
N ILE A 17 30.75 17.60 6.42
CA ILE A 17 32.08 18.03 5.98
C ILE A 17 31.91 18.73 4.63
N GLU A 18 32.38 19.97 4.51
CA GLU A 18 32.47 20.65 3.23
C GLU A 18 33.52 19.96 2.36
N SER A 19 33.14 19.54 1.15
CA SER A 19 34.06 18.86 0.23
C SER A 19 34.06 19.57 -1.13
N SER A 20 35.25 19.68 -1.73
CA SER A 20 35.44 20.37 -3.00
C SER A 20 35.18 19.48 -4.23
N GLY A 21 34.75 18.23 -4.04
CA GLY A 21 34.43 17.30 -5.11
C GLY A 21 34.52 15.84 -4.71
N GLN A 22 34.21 14.97 -5.67
CA GLN A 22 34.06 13.53 -5.48
C GLN A 22 35.34 12.83 -4.98
N GLU A 23 36.52 13.28 -5.41
CA GLU A 23 37.78 12.70 -4.98
C GLU A 23 38.04 12.94 -3.50
N GLN A 24 37.76 14.15 -3.01
CA GLN A 24 37.88 14.50 -1.59
C GLN A 24 36.84 13.77 -0.74
N SER A 25 35.62 13.67 -1.22
CA SER A 25 34.55 12.88 -0.53
C SER A 25 34.94 11.40 -0.40
N SER A 26 35.47 10.79 -1.46
CA SER A 26 35.96 9.40 -1.43
C SER A 26 37.09 9.19 -0.41
N PHE A 27 38.01 10.15 -0.28
CA PHE A 27 39.04 10.11 0.74
C PHE A 27 38.49 10.17 2.15
N PHE A 28 37.51 11.06 2.40
CA PHE A 28 36.84 11.16 3.70
C PHE A 28 36.10 9.87 4.05
N ILE A 29 35.33 9.32 3.12
CA ILE A 29 34.60 8.06 3.29
C ILE A 29 35.56 6.94 3.71
N ALA A 30 36.63 6.74 2.96
CA ALA A 30 37.60 5.67 3.22
C ALA A 30 38.30 5.81 4.57
N THR A 31 38.49 7.06 5.05
CA THR A 31 39.15 7.33 6.32
C THR A 31 38.19 7.20 7.50
N LEU A 32 36.97 7.74 7.35
CA LEU A 32 35.94 7.73 8.41
C LEU A 32 35.35 6.33 8.63
N ASP A 33 35.20 5.52 7.59
CA ASP A 33 34.78 4.12 7.68
C ASP A 33 35.69 3.33 8.63
N LYS A 34 37.00 3.50 8.53
CA LYS A 34 38.00 2.89 9.43
C LYS A 34 37.90 3.38 10.88
N ASN A 35 37.28 4.53 11.11
CA ASN A 35 37.06 5.15 12.42
C ASN A 35 35.64 4.92 12.99
N GLY A 36 34.89 3.95 12.43
CA GLY A 36 33.61 3.50 12.98
C GLY A 36 32.40 4.29 12.50
N TYR A 37 32.52 5.08 11.44
CA TYR A 37 31.37 5.67 10.77
C TYR A 37 30.67 4.62 9.93
N THR A 38 29.33 4.56 10.02
CA THR A 38 28.52 3.46 9.48
C THR A 38 27.61 3.89 8.33
N GLY A 39 27.53 5.17 8.03
CA GLY A 39 26.70 5.69 6.96
C GLY A 39 27.30 6.96 6.34
N PHE A 40 27.11 7.12 5.04
CA PHE A 40 27.62 8.28 4.29
C PHE A 40 26.56 8.72 3.26
N LEU A 41 26.40 10.04 3.14
CA LEU A 41 25.54 10.66 2.12
C LEU A 41 26.33 11.78 1.43
N GLU A 42 26.60 11.61 0.15
CA GLU A 42 27.25 12.64 -0.67
C GLU A 42 26.18 13.59 -1.23
N GLU A 43 26.37 14.89 -1.00
CA GLU A 43 25.58 15.97 -1.57
C GLU A 43 26.49 16.92 -2.37
N ILE A 44 25.91 17.89 -3.07
CA ILE A 44 26.69 18.85 -3.81
C ILE A 44 27.55 19.67 -2.83
N ASN A 45 28.87 19.56 -2.95
CA ASN A 45 29.88 20.25 -2.14
C ASN A 45 29.91 19.87 -0.65
N CYS A 46 29.30 18.78 -0.24
CA CYS A 46 29.46 18.28 1.14
C CYS A 46 29.26 16.77 1.25
N LEU A 47 29.85 16.22 2.32
CA LEU A 47 29.67 14.84 2.75
C LEU A 47 29.04 14.84 4.14
N LYS A 48 27.94 14.10 4.30
CA LYS A 48 27.40 13.77 5.62
C LYS A 48 27.87 12.38 6.03
N ALA A 49 28.44 12.27 7.21
CA ALA A 49 28.93 11.01 7.75
C ALA A 49 28.27 10.76 9.11
N TYR A 50 27.88 9.51 9.39
CA TYR A 50 27.09 9.13 10.55
C TYR A 50 27.86 8.14 11.43
N ILE A 51 27.91 8.41 12.74
CA ILE A 51 28.56 7.57 13.73
C ILE A 51 27.72 7.49 15.01
N PRO A 52 27.65 6.31 15.69
CA PRO A 52 27.05 6.23 17.02
C PRO A 52 27.73 7.20 17.99
N VAL A 53 26.96 7.89 18.82
CA VAL A 53 27.50 8.85 19.81
C VAL A 53 28.60 8.23 20.70
N ALA A 54 28.43 6.96 21.08
CA ALA A 54 29.40 6.25 21.91
C ALA A 54 30.80 6.10 21.27
N ASN A 55 30.87 6.14 19.94
CA ASN A 55 32.09 5.94 19.15
C ASN A 55 32.66 7.27 18.61
N PHE A 56 31.93 8.37 18.78
CA PHE A 56 32.33 9.65 18.20
C PHE A 56 33.53 10.27 18.94
N GLN A 57 34.56 10.57 18.17
CA GLN A 57 35.78 11.25 18.60
C GLN A 57 35.97 12.54 17.83
N PRO A 58 35.66 13.71 18.40
CA PRO A 58 35.74 15.01 17.71
C PRO A 58 37.13 15.32 17.14
N VAL A 59 38.18 14.87 17.82
CA VAL A 59 39.57 15.11 17.41
C VAL A 59 39.87 14.48 16.05
N VAL A 60 39.36 13.29 15.80
CA VAL A 60 39.59 12.58 14.51
C VAL A 60 39.07 13.39 13.34
N VAL A 61 37.87 13.95 13.46
CA VAL A 61 37.26 14.77 12.38
C VAL A 61 38.00 16.11 12.25
N ALA A 62 38.35 16.72 13.36
CA ALA A 62 39.03 18.01 13.35
C ALA A 62 40.42 17.90 12.67
N GLU A 63 41.22 16.87 13.01
CA GLU A 63 42.51 16.61 12.38
C GLU A 63 42.37 16.29 10.88
N LEU A 64 41.39 15.46 10.52
CA LEU A 64 41.13 15.09 9.16
C LEU A 64 40.73 16.30 8.30
N CYS A 65 39.80 17.12 8.77
CA CYS A 65 39.37 18.32 8.05
C CYS A 65 40.48 19.38 7.99
N SER A 66 41.25 19.55 9.04
CA SER A 66 42.39 20.47 9.05
C SER A 66 43.45 20.06 8.02
N SER A 67 43.74 18.76 7.90
CA SER A 67 44.71 18.25 6.91
C SER A 67 44.26 18.45 5.46
N GLN A 68 42.97 18.56 5.22
CA GLN A 68 42.38 18.72 3.90
C GLN A 68 41.90 20.16 3.62
N GLY A 69 42.07 21.07 4.58
CA GLY A 69 41.72 22.49 4.41
C GLY A 69 40.21 22.72 4.28
N CYS A 70 39.37 21.89 4.92
CA CYS A 70 37.92 22.00 4.85
C CYS A 70 37.31 22.28 6.23
N SER A 71 36.06 22.73 6.25
CA SER A 71 35.28 22.93 7.46
C SER A 71 34.33 21.75 7.72
N PHE A 72 33.91 21.60 8.97
CA PHE A 72 32.88 20.63 9.34
C PHE A 72 31.94 21.20 10.41
N SER A 73 30.76 20.64 10.48
CA SER A 73 29.80 20.89 11.57
C SER A 73 29.27 19.57 12.11
N ILE A 74 28.80 19.58 13.36
CA ILE A 74 28.31 18.41 14.08
C ILE A 74 26.85 18.65 14.46
N LYS A 75 26.02 17.64 14.22
CA LYS A 75 24.64 17.63 14.64
C LYS A 75 24.32 16.33 15.38
N HIS A 76 23.75 16.45 16.57
CA HIS A 76 23.17 15.31 17.26
C HIS A 76 21.87 14.90 16.61
N ILE A 77 21.79 13.62 16.22
CA ILE A 77 20.54 13.04 15.70
C ILE A 77 19.89 12.30 16.85
N GLU A 78 18.85 12.91 17.39
CA GLU A 78 18.00 12.24 18.36
C GLU A 78 17.31 11.02 17.70
N PRO A 79 17.23 9.91 18.42
CA PRO A 79 16.53 8.74 17.91
C PRO A 79 15.07 9.14 17.65
N THR A 80 14.74 9.25 16.38
CA THR A 80 13.36 9.50 15.98
C THR A 80 12.65 8.16 15.87
N ASN A 81 11.60 7.96 16.64
CA ASN A 81 10.71 6.84 16.43
C ASN A 81 9.94 7.05 15.12
N TRP A 82 10.55 6.63 14.02
CA TRP A 82 9.95 6.75 12.69
C TRP A 82 8.61 6.03 12.61
N ASN A 83 8.44 4.93 13.35
CA ASN A 83 7.18 4.22 13.42
C ASN A 83 6.10 5.07 14.08
N GLU A 84 6.38 5.67 15.23
CA GLU A 84 5.43 6.55 15.92
C GLU A 84 5.08 7.80 15.09
N ARG A 85 6.08 8.40 14.43
CA ARG A 85 5.86 9.53 13.53
C ARG A 85 5.02 9.14 12.32
N TRP A 86 5.27 7.96 11.77
CA TRP A 86 4.49 7.42 10.67
C TRP A 86 3.06 7.05 11.13
N GLU A 87 2.90 6.36 12.26
CA GLU A 87 1.60 6.03 12.85
C GLU A 87 0.77 7.29 13.14
N SER A 88 1.39 8.37 13.64
CA SER A 88 0.71 9.65 13.89
C SER A 88 0.24 10.37 12.63
N SER A 89 0.88 10.12 11.49
CA SER A 89 0.49 10.67 10.18
C SER A 89 -0.50 9.79 9.41
N PHE A 90 -0.71 8.55 9.84
CA PHE A 90 -1.63 7.61 9.21
C PHE A 90 -3.03 7.76 9.84
N HIS A 91 -3.94 8.41 9.14
CA HIS A 91 -5.29 8.68 9.65
C HIS A 91 -6.31 7.65 9.18
N PRO A 92 -7.36 7.34 9.97
CA PRO A 92 -8.47 6.52 9.49
C PRO A 92 -9.16 7.15 8.28
N VAL A 93 -9.55 6.31 7.31
CA VAL A 93 -10.26 6.74 6.11
C VAL A 93 -11.74 6.41 6.26
N TYR A 94 -12.58 7.41 6.18
CA TYR A 94 -14.03 7.27 6.24
C TYR A 94 -14.62 7.33 4.84
N VAL A 95 -15.44 6.33 4.50
CA VAL A 95 -16.28 6.34 3.31
C VAL A 95 -17.72 6.54 3.78
N GLU A 96 -18.11 7.80 3.90
CA GLU A 96 -19.39 8.24 4.48
C GLU A 96 -19.62 7.59 5.88
N ASN A 97 -20.85 7.21 6.20
CA ASN A 97 -21.16 6.43 7.40
C ASN A 97 -21.15 4.91 7.12
N PHE A 98 -20.73 4.51 5.92
CA PHE A 98 -20.77 3.12 5.48
C PHE A 98 -19.56 2.32 5.95
N ALA A 99 -18.36 2.84 5.77
CA ALA A 99 -17.16 2.12 6.14
C ALA A 99 -16.09 3.04 6.72
N VAL A 100 -15.33 2.52 7.68
CA VAL A 100 -14.05 3.10 8.12
C VAL A 100 -12.93 2.10 7.92
N ILE A 101 -11.84 2.56 7.36
CA ILE A 101 -10.59 1.82 7.25
C ILE A 101 -9.62 2.42 8.26
N ARG A 102 -9.12 1.61 9.18
CA ARG A 102 -8.17 2.05 10.19
C ARG A 102 -7.04 1.04 10.41
N ALA A 103 -5.95 1.50 10.97
CA ALA A 103 -4.88 0.62 11.44
C ALA A 103 -5.17 0.08 12.85
N THR A 104 -4.39 -0.92 13.28
CA THR A 104 -4.52 -1.55 14.61
C THR A 104 -4.22 -0.59 15.76
N PHE A 105 -3.40 0.43 15.54
CA PHE A 105 -3.03 1.45 16.54
C PHE A 105 -4.09 2.57 16.70
N HIS A 106 -5.11 2.62 15.85
CA HIS A 106 -6.23 3.55 16.03
C HIS A 106 -7.30 2.97 16.96
N ALA A 107 -8.00 3.85 17.68
CA ALA A 107 -9.14 3.46 18.49
C ALA A 107 -10.27 2.86 17.62
N PRO A 108 -11.02 1.87 18.13
CA PRO A 108 -12.19 1.33 17.44
C PRO A 108 -13.26 2.39 17.19
N VAL A 109 -13.92 2.31 16.04
CA VAL A 109 -14.97 3.22 15.61
C VAL A 109 -16.32 2.50 15.61
N LYS A 110 -17.32 3.04 16.33
CA LYS A 110 -18.63 2.40 16.49
C LYS A 110 -19.75 3.01 15.64
N GLU A 111 -19.51 4.16 15.03
CA GLU A 111 -20.55 4.97 14.36
C GLU A 111 -20.62 4.73 12.84
N VAL A 112 -20.10 3.61 12.37
CA VAL A 112 -20.11 3.22 10.96
C VAL A 112 -20.69 1.82 10.78
N THR A 113 -21.21 1.53 9.60
CA THR A 113 -21.77 0.20 9.30
C THR A 113 -20.70 -0.88 9.28
N HIS A 114 -19.54 -0.59 8.69
CA HIS A 114 -18.42 -1.54 8.56
C HIS A 114 -17.10 -0.92 9.03
N GLU A 115 -16.47 -1.54 10.02
CA GLU A 115 -15.11 -1.24 10.41
C GLU A 115 -14.17 -2.26 9.76
N ILE A 116 -13.12 -1.77 9.08
CA ILE A 116 -12.10 -2.59 8.42
C ILE A 116 -10.75 -2.24 9.04
N ILE A 117 -10.07 -3.24 9.60
CA ILE A 117 -8.77 -3.07 10.22
C ILE A 117 -7.70 -3.55 9.23
N ILE A 118 -6.80 -2.66 8.87
CA ILE A 118 -5.69 -2.96 7.96
C ILE A 118 -4.36 -2.75 8.69
N ASN A 119 -3.48 -3.73 8.62
CA ASN A 119 -2.09 -3.55 8.98
C ASN A 119 -1.35 -2.95 7.77
N PRO A 120 -1.08 -1.62 7.79
CA PRO A 120 -0.49 -0.97 6.62
C PRO A 120 0.96 -1.41 6.47
N LYS A 121 1.26 -1.99 5.32
CA LYS A 121 2.58 -2.44 4.88
C LYS A 121 2.84 -1.88 3.47
N MET A 122 3.73 -2.52 2.72
CA MET A 122 4.07 -2.11 1.35
C MET A 122 2.99 -2.51 0.31
N SER A 123 1.97 -3.28 0.70
CA SER A 123 0.89 -3.70 -0.21
C SER A 123 -0.10 -2.56 -0.48
N PHE A 124 -0.61 -2.49 -1.71
CA PHE A 124 -1.65 -1.54 -2.11
C PHE A 124 -2.99 -1.84 -1.42
N GLY A 125 -3.79 -0.79 -1.15
CA GLY A 125 -5.15 -0.95 -0.60
C GLY A 125 -5.28 -0.58 0.88
N THR A 126 -4.58 0.44 1.36
CA THR A 126 -4.73 0.98 2.74
C THR A 126 -5.96 1.87 2.92
N GLY A 127 -6.75 2.08 1.87
CA GLY A 127 -7.93 2.95 1.89
C GLY A 127 -7.68 4.41 1.47
N HIS A 128 -6.46 4.91 1.59
CA HIS A 128 -6.13 6.32 1.33
C HIS A 128 -6.15 6.68 -0.16
N HIS A 129 -5.90 5.73 -1.05
CA HIS A 129 -5.92 6.00 -2.47
C HIS A 129 -7.35 6.20 -2.98
N ALA A 130 -7.55 7.17 -3.87
CA ALA A 130 -8.86 7.52 -4.42
C ALA A 130 -9.61 6.31 -5.03
N THR A 131 -8.88 5.40 -5.69
CA THR A 131 -9.47 4.20 -6.30
C THR A 131 -10.08 3.25 -5.27
N THR A 132 -9.41 3.01 -4.14
CA THR A 132 -9.95 2.17 -3.06
C THR A 132 -11.19 2.81 -2.43
N PHE A 133 -11.15 4.12 -2.22
CA PHE A 133 -12.30 4.89 -1.75
C PHE A 133 -13.50 4.72 -2.68
N LEU A 134 -13.30 4.93 -3.99
CA LEU A 134 -14.35 4.80 -5.01
C LEU A 134 -14.93 3.38 -5.09
N MET A 135 -14.09 2.35 -5.00
CA MET A 135 -14.54 0.95 -4.96
C MET A 135 -15.48 0.73 -3.78
N ILE A 136 -15.09 1.13 -2.57
CA ILE A 136 -15.89 0.98 -1.35
C ILE A 136 -17.20 1.78 -1.46
N GLN A 137 -17.14 3.01 -1.99
CA GLN A 137 -18.33 3.84 -2.20
C GLN A 137 -19.33 3.20 -3.18
N GLN A 138 -18.86 2.53 -4.23
CA GLN A 138 -19.74 1.78 -5.11
C GLN A 138 -20.26 0.49 -4.47
N MET A 139 -19.43 -0.22 -3.71
CA MET A 139 -19.85 -1.43 -2.98
C MET A 139 -21.02 -1.18 -2.04
N GLN A 140 -21.12 0.00 -1.43
CA GLN A 140 -22.26 0.39 -0.58
C GLN A 140 -23.62 0.20 -1.28
N LYS A 141 -23.69 0.31 -2.60
CA LYS A 141 -24.92 0.21 -3.41
C LYS A 141 -25.17 -1.19 -3.95
N LEU A 142 -24.29 -2.14 -3.66
CA LEU A 142 -24.36 -3.51 -4.16
C LEU A 142 -24.94 -4.45 -3.10
N GLU A 143 -25.76 -5.41 -3.54
CA GLU A 143 -26.24 -6.50 -2.67
C GLU A 143 -25.22 -7.66 -2.74
N LEU A 144 -24.52 -7.91 -1.64
CA LEU A 144 -23.50 -8.96 -1.55
C LEU A 144 -23.98 -10.20 -0.75
N ARG A 145 -25.10 -10.12 -0.05
CA ARG A 145 -25.59 -11.22 0.75
C ARG A 145 -25.81 -12.48 -0.09
N ASN A 146 -25.20 -13.58 0.35
CA ASN A 146 -25.25 -14.88 -0.32
C ASN A 146 -24.60 -14.90 -1.72
N LYS A 147 -23.83 -13.88 -2.11
CA LYS A 147 -23.13 -13.80 -3.40
C LYS A 147 -21.77 -14.47 -3.36
N ARG A 148 -21.35 -14.97 -4.51
CA ARG A 148 -19.99 -15.44 -4.79
C ARG A 148 -19.19 -14.30 -5.40
N VAL A 149 -18.07 -13.96 -4.78
CA VAL A 149 -17.26 -12.78 -5.13
C VAL A 149 -15.85 -13.21 -5.54
N LEU A 150 -15.28 -12.56 -6.55
CA LEU A 150 -13.86 -12.58 -6.88
C LEU A 150 -13.27 -11.20 -6.62
N ASP A 151 -12.19 -11.13 -5.84
CA ASP A 151 -11.35 -9.94 -5.70
C ASP A 151 -10.03 -10.19 -6.43
N PHE A 152 -9.91 -9.64 -7.64
CA PHE A 152 -8.76 -9.83 -8.54
C PHE A 152 -7.74 -8.71 -8.38
N GLY A 153 -6.57 -9.04 -7.87
CA GLY A 153 -5.56 -8.08 -7.41
C GLY A 153 -5.90 -7.55 -6.01
N THR A 154 -6.06 -8.47 -5.06
CA THR A 154 -6.64 -8.17 -3.74
C THR A 154 -5.77 -7.25 -2.87
N GLY A 155 -4.45 -7.18 -3.10
CA GLY A 155 -3.54 -6.34 -2.33
C GLY A 155 -3.60 -6.63 -0.82
N THR A 156 -4.04 -5.64 -0.04
CA THR A 156 -4.24 -5.78 1.42
C THR A 156 -5.43 -6.67 1.80
N GLY A 157 -6.25 -7.11 0.85
CA GLY A 157 -7.49 -7.84 1.11
C GLY A 157 -8.69 -6.96 1.46
N ILE A 158 -8.58 -5.66 1.36
CA ILE A 158 -9.60 -4.71 1.86
C ILE A 158 -10.98 -4.91 1.23
N LEU A 159 -11.06 -5.14 -0.09
CA LEU A 159 -12.34 -5.34 -0.79
C LEU A 159 -12.92 -6.71 -0.46
N ALA A 160 -12.10 -7.74 -0.38
CA ALA A 160 -12.51 -9.08 0.05
C ALA A 160 -13.03 -9.10 1.48
N ILE A 161 -12.36 -8.38 2.41
CA ILE A 161 -12.81 -8.22 3.79
C ILE A 161 -14.18 -7.52 3.83
N LEU A 162 -14.35 -6.44 3.08
CA LEU A 162 -15.62 -5.74 3.01
C LEU A 162 -16.72 -6.64 2.42
N ALA A 163 -16.42 -7.41 1.38
CA ALA A 163 -17.37 -8.35 0.79
C ALA A 163 -17.88 -9.39 1.81
N ASP A 164 -16.99 -9.97 2.60
CA ASP A 164 -17.35 -10.91 3.68
C ASP A 164 -18.23 -10.22 4.73
N LYS A 165 -17.85 -9.01 5.18
CA LYS A 165 -18.65 -8.22 6.15
C LYS A 165 -20.03 -7.82 5.61
N MET A 166 -20.20 -7.69 4.29
CA MET A 166 -21.47 -7.44 3.62
C MET A 166 -22.29 -8.73 3.38
N GLY A 167 -21.80 -9.88 3.82
CA GLY A 167 -22.52 -11.15 3.80
C GLY A 167 -22.33 -11.98 2.53
N ALA A 168 -21.25 -11.78 1.78
CA ALA A 168 -20.88 -12.69 0.69
C ALA A 168 -20.76 -14.13 1.24
N SER A 169 -21.30 -15.09 0.49
CA SER A 169 -21.26 -16.51 0.90
C SER A 169 -19.90 -17.14 0.63
N TYR A 170 -19.15 -16.60 -0.30
CA TYR A 170 -17.81 -17.03 -0.68
C TYR A 170 -17.09 -15.89 -1.39
N THR A 171 -15.87 -15.61 -0.97
CA THR A 171 -14.99 -14.66 -1.64
C THR A 171 -13.67 -15.32 -1.98
N LEU A 172 -13.32 -15.38 -3.26
CA LEU A 172 -11.98 -15.73 -3.70
C LEU A 172 -11.19 -14.45 -3.91
N ALA A 173 -10.10 -14.29 -3.18
CA ALA A 173 -9.22 -13.14 -3.28
C ALA A 173 -7.84 -13.58 -3.79
N ILE A 174 -7.44 -13.06 -4.94
CA ILE A 174 -6.20 -13.46 -5.60
C ILE A 174 -5.28 -12.27 -5.86
N ASP A 175 -3.98 -12.53 -5.75
CA ASP A 175 -2.92 -11.60 -6.13
C ASP A 175 -1.72 -12.38 -6.66
N ASN A 176 -0.95 -11.78 -7.57
CA ASN A 176 0.26 -12.41 -8.10
C ASN A 176 1.49 -12.16 -7.21
N ASP A 177 1.39 -11.19 -6.30
CA ASP A 177 2.44 -10.87 -5.33
C ASP A 177 2.23 -11.63 -4.02
N ARG A 178 3.21 -12.47 -3.69
CA ARG A 178 3.19 -13.25 -2.45
C ARG A 178 3.14 -12.37 -1.18
N TRP A 179 3.79 -11.21 -1.20
CA TRP A 179 3.78 -10.29 -0.07
C TRP A 179 2.39 -9.70 0.17
N SER A 180 1.66 -9.40 -0.90
CA SER A 180 0.26 -8.97 -0.84
C SER A 180 -0.61 -10.05 -0.21
N ILE A 181 -0.47 -11.32 -0.62
CA ILE A 181 -1.22 -12.43 -0.04
C ILE A 181 -0.92 -12.64 1.46
N GLU A 182 0.34 -12.56 1.87
CA GLU A 182 0.70 -12.67 3.30
C GLU A 182 0.12 -11.49 4.10
N ASN A 183 0.15 -10.28 3.57
CA ASN A 183 -0.46 -9.12 4.22
C ASN A 183 -2.00 -9.23 4.28
N ALA A 184 -2.64 -9.65 3.19
CA ALA A 184 -4.07 -9.91 3.17
C ALA A 184 -4.48 -10.96 4.22
N LYS A 185 -3.71 -12.04 4.37
CA LYS A 185 -3.95 -13.07 5.39
C LYS A 185 -3.93 -12.51 6.80
N GLU A 186 -2.97 -11.66 7.14
CA GLU A 186 -2.93 -10.98 8.43
C GLU A 186 -4.18 -10.09 8.63
N ASN A 187 -4.57 -9.33 7.59
CA ASN A 187 -5.72 -8.46 7.66
C ASN A 187 -7.04 -9.22 7.78
N LEU A 188 -7.19 -10.37 7.12
CA LEU A 188 -8.34 -11.26 7.30
C LEU A 188 -8.48 -11.72 8.76
N LEU A 189 -7.37 -12.09 9.40
CA LEU A 189 -7.37 -12.49 10.82
C LEU A 189 -7.79 -11.33 11.74
N LEU A 190 -7.27 -10.11 11.50
CA LEU A 190 -7.63 -8.91 12.26
C LEU A 190 -9.13 -8.57 12.15
N ASN A 191 -9.75 -8.89 11.03
CA ASN A 191 -11.16 -8.62 10.77
C ASN A 191 -12.10 -9.79 11.07
N HIS A 192 -11.57 -10.93 11.52
CA HIS A 192 -12.33 -12.15 11.82
C HIS A 192 -13.16 -12.66 10.63
N THR A 193 -12.66 -12.46 9.41
CA THR A 193 -13.32 -12.91 8.18
C THR A 193 -13.06 -14.41 7.97
N ALA A 194 -14.11 -15.17 7.71
CA ALA A 194 -14.03 -16.63 7.52
C ALA A 194 -14.44 -17.08 6.10
N GLY A 195 -15.17 -16.25 5.38
CA GLY A 195 -15.69 -16.57 4.04
C GLY A 195 -14.72 -16.24 2.88
N VAL A 196 -13.48 -15.84 3.20
CA VAL A 196 -12.49 -15.42 2.19
C VAL A 196 -11.42 -16.49 2.03
N GLN A 197 -11.27 -16.99 0.80
CA GLN A 197 -10.16 -17.83 0.37
C GLN A 197 -9.11 -16.98 -0.33
N LEU A 198 -7.85 -17.11 0.10
CA LEU A 198 -6.70 -16.41 -0.51
C LEU A 198 -5.91 -17.37 -1.40
N GLU A 199 -5.53 -16.91 -2.58
CA GLU A 199 -4.66 -17.66 -3.51
C GLU A 199 -3.61 -16.74 -4.15
N THR A 200 -2.39 -17.25 -4.28
CA THR A 200 -1.37 -16.59 -5.10
C THR A 200 -1.60 -17.00 -6.55
N ALA A 201 -2.16 -16.10 -7.36
CA ALA A 201 -2.47 -16.37 -8.74
C ALA A 201 -2.37 -15.09 -9.61
N ALA A 202 -1.82 -15.24 -10.82
CA ALA A 202 -1.70 -14.16 -11.79
C ALA A 202 -2.89 -14.07 -12.76
N TYR A 203 -3.79 -15.04 -12.71
CA TYR A 203 -4.93 -15.19 -13.62
C TYR A 203 -6.20 -15.51 -12.83
N PRO A 204 -7.36 -15.00 -13.28
CA PRO A 204 -8.64 -15.46 -12.76
C PRO A 204 -8.81 -16.98 -12.99
N PRO A 205 -9.53 -17.69 -12.12
CA PRO A 205 -9.69 -19.14 -12.24
C PRO A 205 -10.48 -19.53 -13.48
N ASP A 206 -10.14 -20.65 -14.10
CA ASP A 206 -10.90 -21.19 -15.24
C ASP A 206 -12.19 -21.86 -14.76
N ASN A 207 -13.28 -21.72 -15.56
CA ASN A 207 -14.56 -22.40 -15.36
C ASN A 207 -15.24 -22.18 -13.99
N VAL A 208 -14.92 -21.08 -13.31
CA VAL A 208 -15.59 -20.65 -12.08
C VAL A 208 -16.40 -19.40 -12.35
N GLN A 209 -17.63 -19.37 -11.85
CA GLN A 209 -18.51 -18.21 -12.00
C GLN A 209 -18.73 -17.49 -10.67
N PHE A 210 -18.79 -16.18 -10.74
CA PHE A 210 -19.01 -15.26 -9.63
C PHE A 210 -20.19 -14.34 -9.94
N ASP A 211 -20.91 -13.95 -8.92
CA ASP A 211 -21.98 -12.96 -9.04
C ASP A 211 -21.41 -11.55 -9.11
N LEU A 212 -20.30 -11.31 -8.40
CA LEU A 212 -19.60 -10.04 -8.37
C LEU A 212 -18.10 -10.25 -8.55
N ILE A 213 -17.47 -9.37 -9.30
CA ILE A 213 -16.01 -9.33 -9.46
C ILE A 213 -15.53 -7.92 -9.13
N PHE A 214 -14.53 -7.80 -8.28
CA PHE A 214 -13.82 -6.56 -7.99
C PHE A 214 -12.44 -6.63 -8.60
N ALA A 215 -11.99 -5.53 -9.26
CA ALA A 215 -10.66 -5.42 -9.81
C ALA A 215 -10.16 -3.96 -9.71
N ASN A 216 -9.40 -3.69 -8.65
CA ASN A 216 -8.74 -2.40 -8.44
C ASN A 216 -7.27 -2.51 -8.83
N ILE A 217 -7.00 -2.59 -10.12
CA ILE A 217 -5.68 -2.86 -10.70
C ILE A 217 -5.40 -1.91 -11.87
N ASN A 218 -4.15 -1.87 -12.34
CA ASN A 218 -3.77 -0.92 -13.39
C ASN A 218 -4.48 -1.20 -14.74
N ARG A 219 -4.61 -0.14 -15.56
CA ARG A 219 -5.27 -0.14 -16.87
C ARG A 219 -4.84 -1.29 -17.78
N SER A 220 -3.54 -1.52 -17.90
CA SER A 220 -2.99 -2.52 -18.83
C SER A 220 -3.44 -3.94 -18.48
N VAL A 221 -3.50 -4.25 -17.18
CA VAL A 221 -3.98 -5.53 -16.66
C VAL A 221 -5.49 -5.63 -16.83
N LEU A 222 -6.26 -4.55 -16.56
CA LEU A 222 -7.70 -4.53 -16.80
C LEU A 222 -8.03 -4.84 -18.26
N LEU A 223 -7.44 -4.13 -19.23
CA LEU A 223 -7.65 -4.36 -20.66
C LEU A 223 -7.36 -5.79 -21.08
N LYS A 224 -6.32 -6.40 -20.52
CA LYS A 224 -5.97 -7.80 -20.78
C LYS A 224 -7.02 -8.77 -20.26
N PHE A 225 -7.59 -8.51 -19.07
CA PHE A 225 -8.42 -9.49 -18.37
C PHE A 225 -9.92 -9.24 -18.45
N ILE A 226 -10.41 -8.07 -18.87
CA ILE A 226 -11.85 -7.79 -19.04
C ILE A 226 -12.60 -8.94 -19.77
N PRO A 227 -12.10 -9.51 -20.89
CA PRO A 227 -12.79 -10.62 -21.56
C PRO A 227 -12.89 -11.89 -20.68
N THR A 228 -11.85 -12.19 -19.89
CA THR A 228 -11.84 -13.33 -18.96
C THR A 228 -12.75 -13.06 -17.77
N LEU A 229 -12.69 -11.85 -17.18
CA LEU A 229 -13.57 -11.46 -16.08
C LEU A 229 -15.05 -11.55 -16.50
N SER A 230 -15.39 -11.12 -17.72
CA SER A 230 -16.75 -11.29 -18.26
C SER A 230 -17.16 -12.75 -18.35
N LYS A 231 -16.28 -13.65 -18.78
CA LYS A 231 -16.55 -15.10 -18.80
C LYS A 231 -16.76 -15.67 -17.39
N ASN A 232 -16.03 -15.17 -16.40
CA ASN A 232 -16.17 -15.57 -15.00
C ASN A 232 -17.40 -14.96 -14.29
N LEU A 233 -18.16 -14.06 -14.92
CA LEU A 233 -19.42 -13.59 -14.37
C LEU A 233 -20.55 -14.57 -14.65
N SER A 234 -21.36 -14.83 -13.63
CA SER A 234 -22.67 -15.49 -13.78
C SER A 234 -23.60 -14.64 -14.64
N VAL A 235 -24.73 -15.22 -15.05
CA VAL A 235 -25.79 -14.46 -15.74
C VAL A 235 -26.29 -13.34 -14.84
N ALA A 236 -26.38 -12.12 -15.37
CA ALA A 236 -26.68 -10.90 -14.62
C ALA A 236 -25.66 -10.54 -13.51
N GLY A 237 -24.48 -11.14 -13.53
CA GLY A 237 -23.38 -10.79 -12.65
C GLY A 237 -22.79 -9.42 -12.98
N SER A 238 -22.06 -8.83 -12.03
CA SER A 238 -21.48 -7.49 -12.17
C SER A 238 -19.98 -7.49 -11.94
N VAL A 239 -19.27 -6.60 -12.64
CA VAL A 239 -17.85 -6.33 -12.37
C VAL A 239 -17.66 -4.86 -12.06
N LEU A 240 -16.99 -4.59 -10.96
CA LEU A 240 -16.58 -3.25 -10.51
C LEU A 240 -15.08 -3.10 -10.68
N ILE A 241 -14.67 -2.15 -11.51
CA ILE A 241 -13.27 -1.90 -11.83
C ILE A 241 -12.83 -0.51 -11.40
N SER A 242 -11.55 -0.36 -11.04
CA SER A 242 -10.85 0.90 -10.77
C SER A 242 -9.32 0.70 -10.95
N GLY A 243 -8.52 1.74 -10.71
CA GLY A 243 -7.07 1.71 -10.88
C GLY A 243 -6.59 2.33 -12.20
N PHE A 244 -7.41 3.23 -12.77
CA PHE A 244 -7.14 3.93 -14.03
C PHE A 244 -7.63 5.38 -13.96
N LEU A 245 -7.11 6.22 -14.84
CA LEU A 245 -7.40 7.65 -14.90
C LEU A 245 -8.62 7.97 -15.78
N LYS A 246 -9.15 9.19 -15.64
CA LYS A 246 -10.29 9.68 -16.45
C LYS A 246 -10.02 9.59 -17.95
N GLU A 247 -8.79 9.84 -18.38
CA GLU A 247 -8.40 9.78 -19.80
C GLU A 247 -8.53 8.38 -20.41
N ASP A 248 -8.53 7.33 -19.58
CA ASP A 248 -8.65 5.93 -20.00
C ASP A 248 -10.11 5.44 -20.09
N GLN A 249 -11.07 6.28 -19.71
CA GLN A 249 -12.49 5.92 -19.59
C GLN A 249 -13.05 5.26 -20.84
N ASP A 250 -12.94 5.94 -21.96
CA ASP A 250 -13.57 5.47 -23.22
C ASP A 250 -12.96 4.16 -23.70
N LEU A 251 -11.65 3.99 -23.51
CA LEU A 251 -10.93 2.76 -23.84
C LEU A 251 -11.45 1.56 -23.03
N LEU A 252 -11.66 1.74 -21.73
CA LEU A 252 -12.13 0.68 -20.84
C LEU A 252 -13.63 0.38 -21.07
N ILE A 253 -14.45 1.40 -21.33
CA ILE A 253 -15.86 1.21 -21.70
C ILE A 253 -15.97 0.41 -23.00
N GLN A 254 -15.15 0.73 -24.01
CA GLN A 254 -15.17 0.00 -25.27
C GLN A 254 -14.74 -1.46 -25.07
N ALA A 255 -13.65 -1.71 -24.35
CA ALA A 255 -13.19 -3.07 -24.03
C ALA A 255 -14.23 -3.89 -23.25
N ALA A 256 -14.94 -3.26 -22.32
CA ALA A 256 -16.04 -3.88 -21.59
C ALA A 256 -17.21 -4.22 -22.51
N LYS A 257 -17.60 -3.31 -23.41
CA LYS A 257 -18.67 -3.53 -24.40
C LYS A 257 -18.34 -4.69 -25.33
N ASP A 258 -17.09 -4.76 -25.81
CA ASP A 258 -16.63 -5.86 -26.68
C ASP A 258 -16.64 -7.22 -25.95
N ALA A 259 -16.59 -7.19 -24.61
CA ALA A 259 -16.74 -8.36 -23.75
C ALA A 259 -18.19 -8.60 -23.26
N ASN A 260 -19.21 -8.01 -23.90
CA ASN A 260 -20.63 -8.11 -23.53
C ASN A 260 -20.95 -7.60 -22.11
N LEU A 261 -20.27 -6.55 -21.67
CA LEU A 261 -20.54 -5.85 -20.42
C LEU A 261 -21.19 -4.49 -20.73
N SER A 262 -22.23 -4.14 -19.98
CA SER A 262 -22.93 -2.86 -20.09
C SER A 262 -22.64 -1.99 -18.88
N MET A 263 -22.24 -0.73 -19.09
CA MET A 263 -21.96 0.20 -18.02
C MET A 263 -23.23 0.56 -17.24
N VAL A 264 -23.15 0.51 -15.92
CA VAL A 264 -24.24 0.84 -14.99
C VAL A 264 -23.98 2.16 -14.31
N THR A 265 -22.82 2.32 -13.69
CA THR A 265 -22.47 3.49 -12.89
C THR A 265 -20.99 3.81 -13.04
N ILE A 266 -20.69 5.08 -13.08
CA ILE A 266 -19.33 5.61 -13.01
C ILE A 266 -19.24 6.60 -11.85
N LEU A 267 -18.20 6.47 -11.04
CA LEU A 267 -17.84 7.44 -10.03
C LEU A 267 -16.40 7.94 -10.28
N HIS A 268 -16.14 9.15 -9.82
CA HIS A 268 -14.83 9.76 -9.95
C HIS A 268 -14.43 10.50 -8.66
N LYS A 269 -13.15 10.45 -8.38
CA LYS A 269 -12.51 11.21 -7.30
C LYS A 269 -11.11 11.62 -7.76
N ASP A 270 -10.86 12.93 -7.74
CA ASP A 270 -9.67 13.52 -8.34
C ASP A 270 -9.56 13.09 -9.82
N GLU A 271 -8.43 12.56 -10.28
CA GLU A 271 -8.23 12.07 -11.63
C GLU A 271 -8.60 10.58 -11.82
N TRP A 272 -9.09 9.91 -10.77
CA TRP A 272 -9.36 8.47 -10.77
C TRP A 272 -10.83 8.16 -10.98
N LEU A 273 -11.09 7.01 -11.60
CA LEU A 273 -12.44 6.50 -11.85
C LEU A 273 -12.65 5.12 -11.22
N SER A 274 -13.93 4.81 -10.94
CA SER A 274 -14.42 3.44 -10.83
C SER A 274 -15.67 3.27 -11.67
N ILE A 275 -15.78 2.12 -12.34
CA ILE A 275 -16.92 1.81 -13.23
C ILE A 275 -17.51 0.46 -12.83
N LEU A 276 -18.82 0.44 -12.66
CA LEU A 276 -19.61 -0.78 -12.51
C LEU A 276 -20.19 -1.18 -13.86
N PHE A 277 -20.01 -2.42 -14.23
CA PHE A 277 -20.61 -3.03 -15.40
C PHE A 277 -21.47 -4.24 -15.01
N ASN A 278 -22.55 -4.48 -15.75
CA ASN A 278 -23.33 -5.70 -15.68
C ASN A 278 -23.10 -6.55 -16.91
N LYS A 279 -23.08 -7.87 -16.74
CA LYS A 279 -23.11 -8.81 -17.86
C LYS A 279 -24.50 -8.78 -18.48
N ALA A 280 -24.57 -8.50 -19.77
CA ALA A 280 -25.82 -8.58 -20.52
C ALA A 280 -26.42 -9.98 -20.38
N GLY A 281 -27.71 -10.07 -20.05
CA GLY A 281 -28.44 -11.33 -20.13
C GLY A 281 -28.49 -11.78 -21.59
N VAL A 282 -28.25 -13.05 -21.83
CA VAL A 282 -28.42 -13.67 -23.16
C VAL A 282 -29.89 -13.83 -23.42
#